data_63adfda0ae417741f26f2b67bf26304e
#
_entry.id   63adfda0ae417741f26f2b67bf26304e
#
_cell.length_a   1.000
_cell.length_b   1.000
_cell.length_c   1.000
_cell.angle_alpha   90.00
_cell.angle_beta   90.00
_cell.angle_gamma   90.00
#
_symmetry.space_group_name_H-M   'P 1'
#
loop_
_entity.id
_entity.type
_entity.pdbx_description
1 polymer ?
#
loop_
_entity_poly.entity_id
_entity_poly.type
_entity_poly.pdbx_seq_one_letter_code
_entity_poly.pdbx_strand_id
1 'polypeptide(L)'
;MIAYDFSKLPFVSMTGRVNEKLGWSHNGRRLPVNLLVFFHRGNCRFTIKGEEYTYKKGDIALVPANTMYSPNTQETCEYTFFHFDGDLFECEKTAEEIVPFDVVPYGRPTYGHTKVKGDDTLLLFDHKISLGTQAQNVDMLIRKCLSTRINYESKQQLLLAIQFSEIMFYISQAYCERFRSDNTLPPQVNKILAYIKENYTGLITLDDICKNMDMSKQYCMRIFKKHMHTTINEYILDLRMRHAAYLLSSTSMNVSQTADYLGFSGTSYFSRVFKKYYGIAPSDYTE
;
A
#
# COMPACT_ATOMS: atom_id res chain seq x y z
N MET A 1 4.23 1.06 -16.38
CA MET A 1 4.23 0.99 -14.90
C MET A 1 5.09 -0.17 -14.44
N ILE A 2 5.72 -0.06 -13.29
CA ILE A 2 6.59 -1.09 -12.70
C ILE A 2 5.91 -1.58 -11.42
N ALA A 3 5.89 -2.91 -11.21
CA ALA A 3 5.39 -3.53 -9.99
C ALA A 3 6.51 -4.31 -9.30
N TYR A 4 6.47 -4.36 -7.97
CA TYR A 4 7.34 -5.19 -7.14
C TYR A 4 6.48 -6.13 -6.31
N ASP A 5 6.80 -7.44 -6.35
CA ASP A 5 6.13 -8.45 -5.54
C ASP A 5 6.84 -8.62 -4.18
N PHE A 6 6.16 -8.22 -3.11
CA PHE A 6 6.62 -8.34 -1.73
C PHE A 6 6.35 -9.71 -1.08
N SER A 7 6.02 -10.73 -1.85
CA SER A 7 5.97 -12.11 -1.33
C SER A 7 7.33 -12.57 -0.76
N LYS A 8 8.41 -11.90 -1.20
CA LYS A 8 9.77 -12.06 -0.65
C LYS A 8 10.37 -10.68 -0.33
N LEU A 9 11.12 -10.61 0.77
CA LEU A 9 11.86 -9.40 1.13
C LEU A 9 12.96 -9.11 0.10
N PRO A 10 13.19 -7.83 -0.26
CA PRO A 10 14.29 -7.46 -1.14
C PRO A 10 15.65 -7.70 -0.47
N PHE A 11 16.62 -8.16 -1.23
CA PHE A 11 18.00 -8.28 -0.75
C PHE A 11 18.81 -7.07 -1.24
N VAL A 12 19.25 -6.22 -0.32
CA VAL A 12 20.09 -5.06 -0.63
C VAL A 12 21.56 -5.49 -0.69
N SER A 13 22.09 -5.62 -1.91
CA SER A 13 23.47 -6.04 -2.15
C SER A 13 24.49 -4.90 -1.97
N MET A 14 24.10 -3.67 -2.32
CA MET A 14 24.97 -2.50 -2.18
C MET A 14 24.13 -1.25 -1.96
N THR A 15 24.63 -0.34 -1.13
CA THR A 15 24.09 1.03 -1.00
C THR A 15 25.20 2.00 -0.69
N GLY A 16 25.04 3.25 -1.06
CA GLY A 16 26.02 4.31 -0.78
C GLY A 16 25.47 5.69 -1.10
N ARG A 17 26.12 6.70 -0.53
CA ARG A 17 25.87 8.11 -0.83
C ARG A 17 27.00 8.64 -1.71
N VAL A 18 26.65 9.31 -2.78
CA VAL A 18 27.58 9.76 -3.81
C VAL A 18 27.34 11.25 -4.08
N ASN A 19 28.44 11.96 -4.36
CA ASN A 19 28.42 13.35 -4.79
C ASN A 19 29.16 13.43 -6.13
N GLU A 20 28.39 13.61 -7.21
CA GLU A 20 28.93 13.68 -8.56
C GLU A 20 29.13 15.14 -8.99
N LYS A 21 30.23 15.36 -9.69
CA LYS A 21 30.58 16.68 -10.22
C LYS A 21 29.86 16.96 -11.55
N LEU A 22 29.81 18.22 -11.91
CA LEU A 22 29.33 18.68 -13.20
C LEU A 22 29.95 17.89 -14.35
N GLY A 23 29.14 17.46 -15.30
CA GLY A 23 29.58 16.74 -16.51
C GLY A 23 29.90 15.26 -16.30
N TRP A 24 29.63 14.70 -15.10
CA TRP A 24 29.73 13.26 -14.91
C TRP A 24 28.67 12.54 -15.74
N SER A 25 29.08 11.53 -16.48
CA SER A 25 28.20 10.70 -17.28
C SER A 25 28.75 9.28 -17.41
N HIS A 26 27.86 8.33 -17.60
CA HIS A 26 28.20 6.98 -18.03
C HIS A 26 27.55 6.66 -19.37
N ASN A 27 28.34 6.16 -20.31
CA ASN A 27 27.82 5.55 -21.52
C ASN A 27 27.11 4.25 -21.17
N GLY A 28 25.84 4.17 -21.44
CA GLY A 28 24.92 3.06 -21.28
C GLY A 28 25.36 1.91 -20.37
N ARG A 29 24.67 1.73 -19.26
CA ARG A 29 24.91 0.65 -18.28
C ARG A 29 23.72 -0.31 -18.24
N ARG A 30 24.02 -1.57 -17.97
CA ARG A 30 23.04 -2.58 -17.53
C ARG A 30 23.55 -3.19 -16.26
N LEU A 31 22.76 -3.13 -15.19
CA LEU A 31 23.08 -3.81 -13.93
C LEU A 31 22.31 -5.13 -13.86
N PRO A 32 22.91 -6.20 -13.34
CA PRO A 32 22.22 -7.45 -13.13
C PRO A 32 21.23 -7.40 -11.96
N VAL A 33 21.18 -6.28 -11.24
CA VAL A 33 20.34 -6.01 -10.07
C VAL A 33 19.51 -4.76 -10.31
N ASN A 34 18.43 -4.59 -9.55
CA ASN A 34 17.62 -3.39 -9.58
C ASN A 34 18.38 -2.21 -8.95
N LEU A 35 18.14 -1.01 -9.45
CA LEU A 35 18.72 0.22 -8.95
C LEU A 35 17.60 1.18 -8.50
N LEU A 36 17.68 1.62 -7.25
CA LEU A 36 16.90 2.74 -6.72
C LEU A 36 17.87 3.89 -6.36
N VAL A 37 17.52 5.10 -6.79
CA VAL A 37 18.32 6.32 -6.50
C VAL A 37 17.42 7.37 -5.89
N PHE A 38 17.80 7.91 -4.73
CA PHE A 38 17.15 9.06 -4.10
C PHE A 38 18.04 10.29 -4.23
N PHE A 39 17.51 11.38 -4.79
CA PHE A 39 18.24 12.61 -5.04
C PHE A 39 18.11 13.60 -3.88
N HIS A 40 19.25 13.93 -3.24
CA HIS A 40 19.33 14.87 -2.12
C HIS A 40 19.51 16.32 -2.60
N ARG A 41 20.28 16.51 -3.71
CA ARG A 41 20.64 17.83 -4.23
C ARG A 41 21.02 17.76 -5.71
N GLY A 42 20.82 18.87 -6.41
CA GLY A 42 21.18 19.02 -7.81
C GLY A 42 20.17 18.38 -8.77
N ASN A 43 20.46 18.48 -10.07
CA ASN A 43 19.67 17.89 -11.14
C ASN A 43 20.49 16.82 -11.87
N CYS A 44 19.87 15.67 -12.10
CA CYS A 44 20.47 14.60 -12.87
C CYS A 44 19.49 14.12 -13.95
N ARG A 45 20.02 13.80 -15.12
CA ARG A 45 19.24 13.24 -16.21
C ARG A 45 19.61 11.78 -16.41
N PHE A 46 18.61 10.91 -16.47
CA PHE A 46 18.77 9.51 -16.87
C PHE A 46 18.04 9.31 -18.18
N THR A 47 18.69 8.68 -19.13
CA THR A 47 18.03 8.06 -20.28
C THR A 47 17.79 6.60 -19.94
N ILE A 48 16.53 6.16 -19.83
CA ILE A 48 16.15 4.80 -19.51
C ILE A 48 15.33 4.25 -20.69
N LYS A 49 15.78 3.15 -21.30
CA LYS A 49 15.12 2.57 -22.50
C LYS A 49 14.92 3.58 -23.65
N GLY A 50 15.77 4.61 -23.75
CA GLY A 50 15.68 5.65 -24.76
C GLY A 50 14.83 6.86 -24.37
N GLU A 51 14.11 6.82 -23.25
CA GLU A 51 13.35 7.96 -22.73
C GLU A 51 14.18 8.77 -21.73
N GLU A 52 14.07 10.10 -21.78
CA GLU A 52 14.80 11.00 -20.89
C GLU A 52 13.96 11.38 -19.66
N TYR A 53 14.54 11.22 -18.49
CA TYR A 53 13.98 11.60 -17.19
C TYR A 53 14.94 12.58 -16.50
N THR A 54 14.44 13.74 -16.08
CA THR A 54 15.20 14.69 -15.25
C THR A 54 14.75 14.57 -13.80
N TYR A 55 15.71 14.32 -12.92
CA TYR A 55 15.48 14.15 -11.47
C TYR A 55 16.04 15.35 -10.73
N LYS A 56 15.34 15.76 -9.69
CA LYS A 56 15.71 16.84 -8.77
C LYS A 56 15.62 16.36 -7.31
N LYS A 57 15.97 17.25 -6.38
CA LYS A 57 15.85 16.95 -4.94
C LYS A 57 14.46 16.39 -4.60
N GLY A 58 14.43 15.25 -3.89
CA GLY A 58 13.20 14.55 -3.45
C GLY A 58 12.58 13.64 -4.52
N ASP A 59 13.22 13.50 -5.68
CA ASP A 59 12.80 12.50 -6.68
C ASP A 59 13.50 11.17 -6.44
N ILE A 60 12.84 10.11 -6.92
CA ILE A 60 13.37 8.74 -6.99
C ILE A 60 13.54 8.35 -8.45
N ALA A 61 14.68 7.75 -8.79
CA ALA A 61 14.85 6.96 -10.00
C ALA A 61 14.78 5.46 -9.65
N LEU A 62 13.99 4.70 -10.40
CA LEU A 62 13.92 3.25 -10.30
C LEU A 62 14.23 2.63 -11.67
N VAL A 63 15.26 1.79 -11.69
CA VAL A 63 15.72 1.11 -12.91
C VAL A 63 15.72 -0.39 -12.63
N PRO A 64 14.84 -1.17 -13.30
CA PRO A 64 14.82 -2.62 -13.19
C PRO A 64 16.14 -3.26 -13.63
N ALA A 65 16.44 -4.44 -13.10
CA ALA A 65 17.60 -5.23 -13.49
C ALA A 65 17.65 -5.43 -15.02
N ASN A 66 18.85 -5.49 -15.56
CA ASN A 66 19.11 -5.67 -17.00
C ASN A 66 18.52 -4.57 -17.93
N THR A 67 18.02 -3.48 -17.38
CA THR A 67 17.54 -2.33 -18.16
C THR A 67 18.70 -1.42 -18.53
N MET A 68 18.75 -1.00 -19.81
CA MET A 68 19.75 -0.05 -20.28
C MET A 68 19.42 1.34 -19.75
N TYR A 69 20.38 1.99 -19.09
CA TYR A 69 20.26 3.37 -18.65
C TYR A 69 21.59 4.13 -18.78
N SER A 70 21.51 5.44 -18.94
CA SER A 70 22.66 6.34 -19.05
C SER A 70 22.41 7.56 -18.14
N PRO A 71 23.11 7.68 -17.01
CA PRO A 71 23.04 8.87 -16.16
C PRO A 71 23.93 9.98 -16.71
N ASN A 72 23.49 11.23 -16.55
CA ASN A 72 24.23 12.44 -16.90
C ASN A 72 23.90 13.56 -15.91
N THR A 73 24.92 14.20 -15.35
CA THR A 73 24.75 15.34 -14.44
C THR A 73 25.03 16.65 -15.18
N GLN A 74 24.07 17.57 -15.11
CA GLN A 74 24.24 18.93 -15.65
C GLN A 74 24.75 19.91 -14.60
N GLU A 75 24.77 19.51 -13.34
CA GLU A 75 25.30 20.25 -12.20
C GLU A 75 25.81 19.27 -11.14
N THR A 76 26.41 19.77 -10.05
CA THR A 76 26.78 18.91 -8.94
C THR A 76 25.53 18.25 -8.38
N CYS A 77 25.52 16.92 -8.34
CA CYS A 77 24.40 16.12 -7.91
C CYS A 77 24.77 15.21 -6.74
N GLU A 78 23.96 15.22 -5.70
CA GLU A 78 24.15 14.35 -4.53
C GLU A 78 22.97 13.40 -4.42
N TYR A 79 23.25 12.09 -4.34
CA TYR A 79 22.24 11.05 -4.26
C TYR A 79 22.67 9.87 -3.39
N THR A 80 21.70 9.10 -2.92
CA THR A 80 21.90 7.77 -2.34
C THR A 80 21.35 6.72 -3.30
N PHE A 81 22.12 5.65 -3.52
CA PHE A 81 21.69 4.53 -4.35
C PHE A 81 21.55 3.25 -3.53
N PHE A 82 20.66 2.35 -4.00
CA PHE A 82 20.49 0.99 -3.53
C PHE A 82 20.53 0.05 -4.74
N HIS A 83 21.43 -0.91 -4.72
CA HIS A 83 21.38 -2.09 -5.57
C HIS A 83 20.67 -3.20 -4.80
N PHE A 84 19.64 -3.77 -5.37
CA PHE A 84 18.85 -4.78 -4.68
C PHE A 84 18.31 -5.84 -5.63
N ASP A 85 18.16 -7.05 -5.12
CA ASP A 85 17.51 -8.16 -5.79
C ASP A 85 16.06 -8.27 -5.32
N GLY A 86 15.19 -8.71 -6.23
CA GLY A 86 13.77 -8.92 -6.00
C GLY A 86 12.96 -8.82 -7.29
N ASP A 87 11.73 -9.29 -7.23
CA ASP A 87 10.87 -9.46 -8.40
C ASP A 87 10.23 -8.11 -8.82
N LEU A 88 11.02 -7.30 -9.55
CA LEU A 88 10.59 -6.06 -10.17
C LEU A 88 10.25 -6.34 -11.64
N PHE A 89 9.02 -6.06 -12.06
CA PHE A 89 8.55 -6.37 -13.41
C PHE A 89 7.65 -5.28 -13.99
N GLU A 90 7.54 -5.25 -15.31
CA GLU A 90 6.59 -4.37 -15.98
C GLU A 90 5.16 -4.92 -15.83
N CYS A 91 4.27 -4.07 -15.35
CA CYS A 91 2.87 -4.40 -15.14
C CYS A 91 2.03 -3.79 -16.25
N GLU A 92 1.24 -4.61 -16.94
CA GLU A 92 0.33 -4.16 -18.00
C GLU A 92 -0.95 -3.54 -17.45
N LYS A 93 -1.32 -3.88 -16.19
CA LYS A 93 -2.47 -3.28 -15.51
C LYS A 93 -2.21 -1.81 -15.24
N THR A 94 -3.24 -0.97 -15.32
CA THR A 94 -3.14 0.44 -14.94
C THR A 94 -3.06 0.61 -13.42
N ALA A 95 -2.50 1.72 -12.96
CA ALA A 95 -2.47 2.02 -11.53
C ALA A 95 -3.89 2.11 -10.93
N GLU A 96 -4.88 2.55 -11.72
CA GLU A 96 -6.28 2.61 -11.34
C GLU A 96 -6.91 1.22 -11.11
N GLU A 97 -6.42 0.19 -11.80
CA GLU A 97 -6.89 -1.20 -11.65
C GLU A 97 -6.26 -1.90 -10.44
N ILE A 98 -5.06 -1.50 -10.03
CA ILE A 98 -4.31 -2.15 -8.94
C ILE A 98 -4.38 -1.34 -7.65
N VAL A 99 -4.41 0.01 -7.74
CA VAL A 99 -4.62 0.84 -6.55
C VAL A 99 -6.09 0.73 -6.18
N PRO A 100 -6.44 -0.14 -5.22
CA PRO A 100 -7.81 -0.12 -4.74
C PRO A 100 -8.01 1.29 -4.17
N PHE A 101 -9.12 1.90 -4.48
CA PHE A 101 -9.66 2.93 -3.60
C PHE A 101 -9.46 2.46 -2.15
N ASP A 102 -9.22 3.37 -1.20
CA ASP A 102 -9.12 3.05 0.24
C ASP A 102 -10.30 2.27 0.82
N VAL A 103 -11.14 1.85 -0.05
CA VAL A 103 -12.23 0.92 0.12
C VAL A 103 -11.94 -0.30 -0.70
N VAL A 104 -10.98 -1.08 -0.23
CA VAL A 104 -11.03 -2.48 -0.58
C VAL A 104 -12.39 -2.97 -0.10
N PRO A 105 -13.28 -3.47 -0.97
CA PRO A 105 -14.19 -4.48 -0.53
C PRO A 105 -13.25 -5.62 -0.14
N TYR A 106 -12.96 -5.68 1.15
CA TYR A 106 -12.12 -6.71 1.72
C TYR A 106 -12.63 -8.04 1.18
N GLY A 107 -11.86 -8.65 0.31
CA GLY A 107 -12.23 -9.90 -0.30
C GLY A 107 -12.64 -10.86 0.80
N ARG A 108 -13.68 -11.65 0.57
CA ARG A 108 -14.09 -12.68 1.55
C ARG A 108 -12.83 -13.47 1.91
N PRO A 109 -12.44 -13.54 3.20
CA PRO A 109 -11.35 -14.41 3.59
C PRO A 109 -11.71 -15.81 3.13
N THR A 110 -10.97 -16.34 2.18
CA THR A 110 -11.10 -17.76 1.84
C THR A 110 -10.41 -18.52 2.96
N TYR A 111 -11.19 -19.25 3.73
CA TYR A 111 -10.68 -20.18 4.73
C TYR A 111 -9.80 -21.24 4.04
N GLY A 112 -8.64 -21.47 4.61
CA GLY A 112 -7.64 -22.37 4.09
C GLY A 112 -6.53 -21.62 3.38
N HIS A 113 -5.50 -21.27 4.16
CA HIS A 113 -4.29 -20.57 3.70
C HIS A 113 -4.64 -19.34 2.88
N THR A 114 -4.78 -18.20 3.53
CA THR A 114 -4.79 -16.89 2.87
C THR A 114 -3.47 -16.76 2.11
N LYS A 115 -3.43 -17.31 0.89
CA LYS A 115 -2.58 -16.72 -0.12
C LYS A 115 -3.12 -15.31 -0.24
N VAL A 116 -2.38 -14.34 0.29
CA VAL A 116 -2.53 -12.95 -0.08
C VAL A 116 -2.72 -13.00 -1.58
N LYS A 117 -3.87 -12.54 -2.11
CA LYS A 117 -4.06 -12.51 -3.57
C LYS A 117 -2.86 -11.78 -4.12
N GLY A 118 -2.27 -12.26 -5.23
CA GLY A 118 -1.03 -11.72 -5.76
C GLY A 118 -1.00 -10.19 -5.91
N ASP A 119 -2.16 -9.52 -6.03
CA ASP A 119 -2.28 -8.06 -6.10
C ASP A 119 -2.08 -7.36 -4.72
N ASP A 120 -2.34 -8.01 -3.57
CA ASP A 120 -2.20 -7.41 -2.23
C ASP A 120 -0.74 -7.28 -1.78
N THR A 121 0.19 -7.98 -2.45
CA THR A 121 1.63 -7.89 -2.22
C THR A 121 2.34 -6.98 -3.21
N LEU A 122 1.63 -6.43 -4.19
CA LEU A 122 2.24 -5.60 -5.22
C LEU A 122 2.39 -4.14 -4.75
N LEU A 123 3.61 -3.63 -4.82
CA LEU A 123 3.89 -2.21 -4.77
C LEU A 123 4.11 -1.68 -6.19
N LEU A 124 3.53 -0.50 -6.47
CA LEU A 124 3.56 0.12 -7.79
C LEU A 124 4.54 1.27 -7.87
N PHE A 125 5.20 1.41 -9.01
CA PHE A 125 6.23 2.39 -9.26
C PHE A 125 6.23 2.87 -10.71
N ASP A 126 7.09 3.88 -10.96
CA ASP A 126 7.50 4.31 -12.29
C ASP A 126 9.02 4.55 -12.28
N HIS A 127 9.60 4.76 -13.44
CA HIS A 127 11.02 5.14 -13.57
C HIS A 127 11.35 6.45 -12.87
N LYS A 128 10.39 7.37 -12.77
CA LYS A 128 10.50 8.62 -12.02
C LYS A 128 9.32 8.79 -11.06
N ILE A 129 9.65 8.98 -9.78
CA ILE A 129 8.66 9.25 -8.73
C ILE A 129 9.09 10.50 -7.96
N SER A 130 8.21 11.49 -7.86
CA SER A 130 8.42 12.67 -6.99
C SER A 130 7.71 12.42 -5.67
N LEU A 131 8.46 12.44 -4.58
CA LEU A 131 7.95 12.07 -3.25
C LEU A 131 7.07 13.13 -2.59
N GLY A 132 7.12 14.37 -3.05
CA GLY A 132 6.32 15.46 -2.47
C GLY A 132 6.54 15.58 -0.96
N THR A 133 5.45 15.50 -0.19
CA THR A 133 5.46 15.58 1.28
C THR A 133 6.17 14.40 1.95
N GLN A 134 6.29 13.25 1.29
CA GLN A 134 6.96 12.05 1.81
C GLN A 134 8.50 12.13 1.74
N ALA A 135 9.07 13.12 1.04
CA ALA A 135 10.51 13.20 0.81
C ALA A 135 11.34 13.24 2.11
N GLN A 136 10.84 13.92 3.15
CA GLN A 136 11.53 14.00 4.44
C GLN A 136 11.51 12.65 5.19
N ASN A 137 10.38 11.96 5.17
CA ASN A 137 10.24 10.64 5.80
C ASN A 137 11.16 9.63 5.12
N VAL A 138 11.19 9.60 3.81
CA VAL A 138 12.04 8.70 3.02
C VAL A 138 13.51 9.02 3.26
N ASP A 139 13.93 10.30 3.31
CA ASP A 139 15.33 10.68 3.62
C ASP A 139 15.75 10.19 5.01
N MET A 140 14.88 10.30 6.01
CA MET A 140 15.15 9.80 7.36
C MET A 140 15.35 8.27 7.37
N LEU A 141 14.49 7.52 6.68
CA LEU A 141 14.60 6.07 6.56
C LEU A 141 15.88 5.66 5.81
N ILE A 142 16.24 6.37 4.75
CA ILE A 142 17.49 6.16 4.00
C ILE A 142 18.70 6.33 4.91
N ARG A 143 18.74 7.39 5.74
CA ARG A 143 19.83 7.61 6.73
C ARG A 143 19.91 6.47 7.72
N LYS A 144 18.77 5.95 8.19
CA LYS A 144 18.70 4.79 9.07
C LYS A 144 19.28 3.54 8.40
N CYS A 145 18.92 3.26 7.13
CA CYS A 145 19.50 2.17 6.36
C CYS A 145 21.00 2.28 6.19
N LEU A 146 21.51 3.47 5.88
CA LEU A 146 22.95 3.72 5.71
C LEU A 146 23.73 3.49 7.03
N SER A 147 23.16 3.85 8.18
CA SER A 147 23.78 3.60 9.49
C SER A 147 23.81 2.12 9.85
N THR A 148 22.84 1.34 9.43
CA THR A 148 22.75 -0.11 9.69
C THR A 148 23.83 -0.90 8.92
N ARG A 149 24.31 -0.39 7.78
CA ARG A 149 25.28 -1.05 6.90
C ARG A 149 26.68 -1.26 7.53
N ILE A 150 27.02 -0.54 8.59
CA ILE A 150 28.40 -0.44 9.10
C ILE A 150 28.90 -1.77 9.75
N ASN A 151 28.02 -2.69 10.08
CA ASN A 151 28.35 -3.95 10.76
C ASN A 151 27.82 -5.18 10.00
N TYR A 152 28.70 -6.07 9.53
CA TYR A 152 28.44 -7.21 8.65
C TYR A 152 27.93 -8.49 9.35
N GLU A 153 27.07 -8.42 10.33
CA GLU A 153 26.48 -9.61 10.93
C GLU A 153 25.24 -10.09 10.15
N SER A 154 25.00 -11.40 10.08
CA SER A 154 23.90 -12.00 9.30
C SER A 154 22.50 -11.44 9.66
N LYS A 155 22.28 -11.06 10.91
CA LYS A 155 21.04 -10.44 11.38
C LYS A 155 20.81 -9.02 10.84
N GLN A 156 21.85 -8.34 10.41
CA GLN A 156 21.76 -6.97 9.90
C GLN A 156 21.30 -6.94 8.45
N GLN A 157 21.56 -7.96 7.67
CA GLN A 157 20.99 -8.10 6.32
C GLN A 157 19.46 -8.19 6.38
N LEU A 158 18.90 -8.92 7.34
CA LEU A 158 17.45 -8.96 7.54
C LEU A 158 16.91 -7.59 7.97
N LEU A 159 17.59 -6.91 8.90
CA LEU A 159 17.18 -5.57 9.31
C LEU A 159 17.24 -4.57 8.16
N LEU A 160 18.26 -4.63 7.32
CA LEU A 160 18.41 -3.79 6.13
C LEU A 160 17.28 -4.08 5.12
N ALA A 161 16.95 -5.35 4.90
CA ALA A 161 15.83 -5.74 4.03
C ALA A 161 14.49 -5.18 4.52
N ILE A 162 14.22 -5.26 5.84
CA ILE A 162 13.00 -4.70 6.44
C ILE A 162 12.96 -3.18 6.29
N GLN A 163 14.04 -2.48 6.60
CA GLN A 163 14.14 -1.02 6.48
C GLN A 163 13.99 -0.56 5.02
N PHE A 164 14.59 -1.28 4.08
CA PHE A 164 14.47 -0.97 2.66
C PHE A 164 13.05 -1.25 2.15
N SER A 165 12.39 -2.29 2.65
CA SER A 165 10.97 -2.56 2.37
C SER A 165 10.07 -1.42 2.82
N GLU A 166 10.34 -0.83 3.98
CA GLU A 166 9.63 0.36 4.47
C GLU A 166 9.82 1.57 3.54
N ILE A 167 11.03 1.79 3.04
CA ILE A 167 11.32 2.84 2.04
C ILE A 167 10.52 2.59 0.76
N MET A 168 10.53 1.37 0.23
CA MET A 168 9.80 0.98 -0.98
C MET A 168 8.29 1.21 -0.82
N PHE A 169 7.75 0.88 0.36
CA PHE A 169 6.34 1.12 0.68
C PHE A 169 5.97 2.61 0.58
N TYR A 170 6.73 3.51 1.22
CA TYR A 170 6.46 4.96 1.15
C TYR A 170 6.64 5.54 -0.26
N ILE A 171 7.60 5.03 -1.04
CA ILE A 171 7.78 5.43 -2.43
C ILE A 171 6.56 5.02 -3.28
N SER A 172 6.08 3.79 -3.12
CA SER A 172 4.89 3.30 -3.81
C SER A 172 3.65 4.08 -3.39
N GLN A 173 3.50 4.40 -2.10
CA GLN A 173 2.41 5.22 -1.60
C GLN A 173 2.41 6.61 -2.27
N ALA A 174 3.57 7.30 -2.33
CA ALA A 174 3.69 8.59 -3.00
C ALA A 174 3.40 8.51 -4.51
N TYR A 175 3.75 7.40 -5.15
CA TYR A 175 3.37 7.14 -6.55
C TYR A 175 1.87 6.99 -6.72
N CYS A 176 1.23 6.18 -5.88
CA CYS A 176 -0.21 5.92 -5.92
C CYS A 176 -1.05 7.15 -5.55
N GLU A 177 -0.56 8.04 -4.71
CA GLU A 177 -1.25 9.30 -4.35
C GLU A 177 -1.56 10.18 -5.57
N ARG A 178 -0.77 10.10 -6.64
CA ARG A 178 -1.03 10.83 -7.90
C ARG A 178 -2.32 10.38 -8.59
N PHE A 179 -2.67 9.10 -8.47
CA PHE A 179 -3.90 8.53 -9.05
C PHE A 179 -5.09 8.72 -8.11
N ARG A 180 -4.84 8.98 -6.82
CA ARG A 180 -5.89 9.29 -5.85
C ARG A 180 -6.39 10.73 -5.97
N SER A 181 -5.57 11.67 -6.48
CA SER A 181 -5.95 13.08 -6.55
C SER A 181 -7.13 13.36 -7.48
N ASP A 182 -7.35 12.53 -8.51
CA ASP A 182 -8.51 12.65 -9.40
C ASP A 182 -9.73 11.84 -8.91
N ASN A 183 -9.54 10.99 -7.90
CA ASN A 183 -10.55 10.06 -7.38
C ASN A 183 -10.74 10.15 -5.86
N THR A 184 -10.53 11.32 -5.26
CA THR A 184 -10.90 11.53 -3.86
C THR A 184 -12.39 11.29 -3.71
N LEU A 185 -12.75 10.34 -2.83
CA LEU A 185 -14.15 10.14 -2.46
C LEU A 185 -14.79 11.48 -2.06
N PRO A 186 -16.00 11.78 -2.49
CA PRO A 186 -16.68 12.98 -2.06
C PRO A 186 -16.61 13.13 -0.54
N PRO A 187 -16.42 14.34 0.00
CA PRO A 187 -16.35 14.56 1.44
C PRO A 187 -17.51 13.93 2.20
N GLN A 188 -18.68 13.84 1.56
CA GLN A 188 -19.86 13.20 2.10
C GLN A 188 -19.66 11.67 2.28
N VAL A 189 -19.05 11.01 1.31
CA VAL A 189 -18.76 9.55 1.39
C VAL A 189 -17.72 9.28 2.46
N ASN A 190 -16.66 10.11 2.54
CA ASN A 190 -15.65 10.00 3.59
C ASN A 190 -16.25 10.17 4.99
N LYS A 191 -17.17 11.12 5.17
CA LYS A 191 -17.89 11.29 6.43
C LYS A 191 -18.74 10.06 6.80
N ILE A 192 -19.46 9.49 5.82
CA ILE A 192 -20.25 8.27 6.03
C ILE A 192 -19.32 7.13 6.46
N LEU A 193 -18.18 6.94 5.79
CA LEU A 193 -17.21 5.91 6.12
C LEU A 193 -16.61 6.08 7.52
N ALA A 194 -16.23 7.30 7.89
CA ALA A 194 -15.72 7.62 9.22
C ALA A 194 -16.75 7.27 10.30
N TYR A 195 -18.01 7.71 10.12
CA TYR A 195 -19.08 7.41 11.06
C TYR A 195 -19.34 5.90 11.19
N ILE A 196 -19.38 5.18 10.07
CA ILE A 196 -19.52 3.71 10.10
C ILE A 196 -18.36 3.08 10.88
N LYS A 197 -17.11 3.48 10.60
CA LYS A 197 -15.92 2.94 11.24
C LYS A 197 -15.93 3.11 12.77
N GLU A 198 -16.46 4.21 13.25
CA GLU A 198 -16.56 4.50 14.69
C GLU A 198 -17.71 3.77 15.37
N ASN A 199 -18.78 3.40 14.63
CA ASN A 199 -20.05 2.95 15.23
C ASN A 199 -20.50 1.53 14.80
N TYR A 200 -19.80 0.85 13.89
CA TYR A 200 -20.28 -0.42 13.30
C TYR A 200 -20.40 -1.59 14.30
N THR A 201 -19.74 -1.52 15.45
CA THR A 201 -19.85 -2.54 16.52
C THR A 201 -21.14 -2.39 17.32
N GLY A 202 -21.80 -1.24 17.27
CA GLY A 202 -23.06 -0.97 17.95
C GLY A 202 -24.28 -1.13 17.04
N LEU A 203 -25.45 -0.79 17.61
CA LEU A 203 -26.69 -0.69 16.83
C LEU A 203 -26.64 0.58 15.97
N ILE A 204 -26.20 0.45 14.74
CA ILE A 204 -26.16 1.53 13.76
C ILE A 204 -27.24 1.30 12.68
N THR A 205 -28.06 2.31 12.46
CA THR A 205 -29.07 2.30 11.40
C THR A 205 -28.73 3.30 10.29
N LEU A 206 -29.31 3.09 9.11
CA LEU A 206 -29.18 4.05 8.00
C LEU A 206 -29.72 5.44 8.40
N ASP A 207 -30.74 5.48 9.29
CA ASP A 207 -31.28 6.73 9.79
C ASP A 207 -30.30 7.52 10.65
N ASP A 208 -29.55 6.83 11.49
CA ASP A 208 -28.53 7.44 12.33
C ASP A 208 -27.42 8.07 11.47
N ILE A 209 -26.97 7.33 10.44
CA ILE A 209 -25.98 7.82 9.48
C ILE A 209 -26.50 9.08 8.78
N CYS A 210 -27.72 9.02 8.24
CA CYS A 210 -28.26 10.12 7.46
C CYS A 210 -28.53 11.37 8.31
N LYS A 211 -29.03 11.20 9.53
CA LYS A 211 -29.24 12.30 10.49
C LYS A 211 -27.93 12.97 10.87
N ASN A 212 -26.89 12.18 11.14
CA ASN A 212 -25.57 12.70 11.50
C ASN A 212 -24.91 13.50 10.35
N MET A 213 -25.27 13.15 9.10
CA MET A 213 -24.73 13.81 7.89
C MET A 213 -25.60 14.95 7.37
N ASP A 214 -26.77 15.22 7.99
CA ASP A 214 -27.78 16.16 7.47
C ASP A 214 -28.16 15.90 6.01
N MET A 215 -28.36 14.62 5.67
CA MET A 215 -28.65 14.14 4.33
C MET A 215 -29.92 13.30 4.26
N SER A 216 -30.62 13.37 3.11
CA SER A 216 -31.72 12.43 2.87
C SER A 216 -31.21 11.01 2.68
N LYS A 217 -31.98 10.00 3.13
CA LYS A 217 -31.66 8.57 2.93
C LYS A 217 -31.34 8.22 1.49
N GLN A 218 -32.17 8.71 0.58
CA GLN A 218 -32.02 8.43 -0.85
C GLN A 218 -30.70 8.97 -1.39
N TYR A 219 -30.30 10.16 -0.97
CA TYR A 219 -29.01 10.75 -1.36
C TYR A 219 -27.84 9.96 -0.78
N CYS A 220 -27.86 9.66 0.54
CA CYS A 220 -26.83 8.83 1.20
C CYS A 220 -26.62 7.50 0.49
N MET A 221 -27.70 6.74 0.25
CA MET A 221 -27.62 5.44 -0.42
C MET A 221 -27.08 5.57 -1.86
N ARG A 222 -27.55 6.57 -2.61
CA ARG A 222 -27.13 6.78 -4.00
C ARG A 222 -25.66 7.17 -4.10
N ILE A 223 -25.20 8.16 -3.31
CA ILE A 223 -23.81 8.63 -3.37
C ILE A 223 -22.85 7.54 -2.87
N PHE A 224 -23.22 6.84 -1.80
CA PHE A 224 -22.41 5.74 -1.27
C PHE A 224 -22.28 4.61 -2.29
N LYS A 225 -23.42 4.12 -2.86
CA LYS A 225 -23.40 3.04 -3.86
C LYS A 225 -22.67 3.44 -5.13
N LYS A 226 -22.78 4.71 -5.56
CA LYS A 226 -22.06 5.22 -6.75
C LYS A 226 -20.54 5.12 -6.58
N HIS A 227 -20.00 5.46 -5.41
CA HIS A 227 -18.56 5.53 -5.21
C HIS A 227 -17.96 4.28 -4.55
N MET A 228 -18.77 3.55 -3.78
CA MET A 228 -18.33 2.35 -3.05
C MET A 228 -18.70 1.04 -3.75
N HIS A 229 -19.49 1.09 -4.82
CA HIS A 229 -20.02 -0.05 -5.59
C HIS A 229 -20.75 -1.11 -4.74
N THR A 230 -21.08 -0.77 -3.48
CA THR A 230 -21.82 -1.61 -2.52
C THR A 230 -22.82 -0.76 -1.75
N THR A 231 -23.78 -1.38 -1.08
CA THR A 231 -24.72 -0.65 -0.21
C THR A 231 -24.11 -0.41 1.18
N ILE A 232 -24.57 0.63 1.89
CA ILE A 232 -24.14 0.92 3.26
C ILE A 232 -24.32 -0.31 4.18
N ASN A 233 -25.46 -1.01 4.07
CA ASN A 233 -25.74 -2.18 4.90
C ASN A 233 -24.80 -3.35 4.58
N GLU A 234 -24.52 -3.61 3.31
CA GLU A 234 -23.55 -4.65 2.91
C GLU A 234 -22.15 -4.31 3.40
N TYR A 235 -21.76 -3.03 3.34
CA TYR A 235 -20.47 -2.56 3.85
C TYR A 235 -20.34 -2.73 5.36
N ILE A 236 -21.37 -2.36 6.14
CA ILE A 236 -21.41 -2.56 7.60
C ILE A 236 -21.36 -4.06 7.93
N LEU A 237 -22.12 -4.88 7.20
CA LEU A 237 -22.14 -6.33 7.41
C LEU A 237 -20.75 -6.94 7.14
N ASP A 238 -20.11 -6.54 6.09
CA ASP A 238 -18.75 -6.98 5.75
C ASP A 238 -17.72 -6.62 6.84
N LEU A 239 -17.78 -5.39 7.37
CA LEU A 239 -16.94 -4.98 8.51
C LEU A 239 -17.19 -5.84 9.75
N ARG A 240 -18.46 -6.10 10.08
CA ARG A 240 -18.84 -6.94 11.22
C ARG A 240 -18.38 -8.38 11.07
N MET A 241 -18.52 -8.96 9.89
CA MET A 241 -18.10 -10.34 9.64
C MET A 241 -16.61 -10.52 9.79
N ARG A 242 -15.82 -9.57 9.30
CA ARG A 242 -14.34 -9.60 9.46
C ARG A 242 -13.92 -9.43 10.91
N HIS A 243 -14.53 -8.50 11.61
CA HIS A 243 -14.25 -8.33 13.04
C HIS A 243 -14.68 -9.55 13.84
N ALA A 244 -15.82 -10.19 13.48
CA ALA A 244 -16.24 -11.44 14.07
C ALA A 244 -15.20 -12.56 13.90
N ALA A 245 -14.67 -12.71 12.71
CA ALA A 245 -13.61 -13.68 12.43
C ALA A 245 -12.37 -13.45 13.30
N TYR A 246 -11.94 -12.20 13.43
CA TYR A 246 -10.83 -11.82 14.31
C TYR A 246 -11.14 -12.12 15.78
N LEU A 247 -12.31 -11.73 16.28
CA LEU A 247 -12.68 -11.96 17.69
C LEU A 247 -12.74 -13.44 18.03
N LEU A 248 -13.34 -14.26 17.15
CA LEU A 248 -13.46 -15.70 17.35
C LEU A 248 -12.11 -16.43 17.28
N SER A 249 -11.18 -16.00 16.45
CA SER A 249 -9.86 -16.65 16.28
C SER A 249 -8.78 -16.14 17.22
N SER A 250 -8.90 -14.90 17.72
CA SER A 250 -7.80 -14.20 18.40
C SER A 250 -8.12 -13.78 19.83
N THR A 251 -9.33 -14.04 20.31
CA THR A 251 -9.78 -13.68 21.65
C THR A 251 -10.51 -14.86 22.33
N SER A 252 -10.77 -14.74 23.63
CA SER A 252 -11.58 -15.72 24.40
C SER A 252 -13.10 -15.50 24.27
N MET A 253 -13.54 -14.65 23.36
CA MET A 253 -14.98 -14.38 23.17
C MET A 253 -15.67 -15.57 22.52
N ASN A 254 -16.77 -16.02 23.11
CA ASN A 254 -17.64 -17.05 22.51
C ASN A 254 -18.57 -16.45 21.43
N VAL A 255 -19.26 -17.31 20.71
CA VAL A 255 -20.15 -16.94 19.59
C VAL A 255 -21.23 -15.93 20.00
N SER A 256 -21.82 -16.10 21.20
CA SER A 256 -22.85 -15.18 21.70
C SER A 256 -22.29 -13.82 22.04
N GLN A 257 -21.16 -13.77 22.76
CA GLN A 257 -20.47 -12.53 23.10
C GLN A 257 -20.02 -11.76 21.85
N THR A 258 -19.53 -12.47 20.84
CA THR A 258 -19.13 -11.87 19.56
C THR A 258 -20.35 -11.27 18.83
N ALA A 259 -21.48 -12.00 18.80
CA ALA A 259 -22.70 -11.50 18.17
C ALA A 259 -23.22 -10.23 18.88
N ASP A 260 -23.27 -10.23 20.20
CA ASP A 260 -23.73 -9.11 21.03
C ASP A 260 -22.79 -7.89 20.86
N TYR A 261 -21.48 -8.10 20.92
CA TYR A 261 -20.48 -7.05 20.73
C TYR A 261 -20.58 -6.36 19.37
N LEU A 262 -20.88 -7.13 18.31
CA LEU A 262 -21.00 -6.61 16.95
C LEU A 262 -22.42 -6.13 16.60
N GLY A 263 -23.30 -5.96 17.59
CA GLY A 263 -24.62 -5.38 17.41
C GLY A 263 -25.58 -6.23 16.58
N PHE A 264 -25.46 -7.57 16.63
CA PHE A 264 -26.44 -8.46 16.04
C PHE A 264 -27.63 -8.64 16.98
N SER A 265 -28.83 -8.71 16.40
CA SER A 265 -30.10 -8.91 17.17
C SER A 265 -30.22 -10.26 17.83
N GLY A 266 -29.27 -11.18 17.64
CA GLY A 266 -29.23 -12.49 18.28
C GLY A 266 -28.23 -13.44 17.62
N THR A 267 -27.73 -14.37 18.42
CA THR A 267 -26.70 -15.36 18.07
C THR A 267 -27.09 -16.25 16.88
N SER A 268 -28.37 -16.64 16.79
CA SER A 268 -28.88 -17.50 15.70
C SER A 268 -28.83 -16.76 14.34
N TYR A 269 -29.18 -15.48 14.31
CA TYR A 269 -29.09 -14.69 13.10
C TYR A 269 -27.63 -14.47 12.71
N PHE A 270 -26.78 -14.11 13.67
CA PHE A 270 -25.33 -13.96 13.47
C PHE A 270 -24.73 -15.25 12.88
N SER A 271 -24.97 -16.40 13.49
CA SER A 271 -24.40 -17.69 13.05
C SER A 271 -24.80 -18.06 11.63
N ARG A 272 -26.05 -17.81 11.25
CA ARG A 272 -26.52 -18.03 9.87
C ARG A 272 -25.83 -17.11 8.87
N VAL A 273 -25.67 -15.80 9.20
CA VAL A 273 -25.00 -14.84 8.35
C VAL A 273 -23.51 -15.14 8.25
N PHE A 274 -22.87 -15.48 9.35
CA PHE A 274 -21.46 -15.87 9.40
C PHE A 274 -21.17 -17.10 8.53
N LYS A 275 -22.00 -18.16 8.68
CA LYS A 275 -21.90 -19.37 7.86
C LYS A 275 -22.11 -19.07 6.37
N LYS A 276 -23.07 -18.19 6.04
CA LYS A 276 -23.26 -17.75 4.64
C LYS A 276 -22.04 -16.99 4.10
N TYR A 277 -21.35 -16.24 4.95
CA TYR A 277 -20.22 -15.39 4.57
C TYR A 277 -18.92 -16.21 4.42
N TYR A 278 -18.61 -17.08 5.40
CA TYR A 278 -17.36 -17.84 5.48
C TYR A 278 -17.48 -19.31 5.04
N GLY A 279 -18.69 -19.84 4.87
CA GLY A 279 -18.94 -21.23 4.49
C GLY A 279 -18.96 -22.20 5.67
N ILE A 280 -18.46 -21.81 6.86
CA ILE A 280 -18.43 -22.62 8.09
C ILE A 280 -19.15 -21.92 9.22
N ALA A 281 -19.57 -22.68 10.25
CA ALA A 281 -20.21 -22.09 11.40
C ALA A 281 -19.21 -21.31 12.27
N PRO A 282 -19.65 -20.25 13.00
CA PRO A 282 -18.76 -19.49 13.86
C PRO A 282 -18.17 -20.32 15.01
N SER A 283 -18.85 -21.41 15.45
CA SER A 283 -18.30 -22.37 16.41
C SER A 283 -17.10 -23.14 15.88
N ASP A 284 -17.07 -23.41 14.59
CA ASP A 284 -16.01 -24.16 13.93
C ASP A 284 -14.85 -23.26 13.48
N TYR A 285 -14.99 -21.95 13.72
CA TYR A 285 -13.99 -20.94 13.37
C TYR A 285 -12.98 -20.70 14.50
N THR A 286 -13.26 -21.22 15.70
CA THR A 286 -12.45 -21.00 16.92
C THR A 286 -11.31 -22.00 17.10
N GLU A 287 -11.16 -22.96 16.19
CA GLU A 287 -10.06 -23.91 16.13
C GLU A 287 -9.08 -23.45 15.02
#